data_6484145095910d75cc984d9eaca69a6c
#
_entry.id   6484145095910d75cc984d9eaca69a6c
#
_cell.length_a   1.000
_cell.length_b   1.000
_cell.length_c   1.000
_cell.angle_alpha   90.00
_cell.angle_beta   90.00
_cell.angle_gamma   90.00
#
_symmetry.space_group_name_H-M   'P 1'
#
loop_
_entity.id
_entity.type
_entity.pdbx_description
1 polymer ?
#
loop_
_entity_poly.entity_id
_entity_poly.type
_entity_poly.pdbx_seq_one_letter_code
_entity_poly.pdbx_strand_id
1 'polypeptide(L)'
;MASAIAKDAASPTVGSLPPPLLGKDRAGNEVDLAALRGKVVIVTFWASWCPPCRKELPVLGHFQRVVGRDALEIVAINYKEPRRTFTDLVRQNRDIDLTWVHDARGSVSDLYGVRSLPHMFMLDREGRVAYTHNGYSEEALPGIINEVLSLLPEEVRARPASNTASR
;
A
#
# COMPACT_ATOMS: atom_id res chain seq x y z
N MET A 1 -12.91 -1.69 -32.05
CA MET A 1 -11.78 -2.63 -31.85
C MET A 1 -11.30 -2.48 -30.42
N ALA A 2 -11.73 -3.40 -29.54
CA ALA A 2 -11.28 -3.41 -28.17
C ALA A 2 -9.82 -3.89 -28.16
N SER A 3 -8.92 -2.99 -27.80
CA SER A 3 -7.51 -3.32 -27.57
C SER A 3 -7.44 -4.35 -26.45
N ALA A 4 -6.95 -5.53 -26.74
CA ALA A 4 -6.59 -6.53 -25.73
C ALA A 4 -5.43 -5.94 -24.93
N ILE A 5 -5.74 -5.32 -23.80
CA ILE A 5 -4.74 -4.81 -22.86
C ILE A 5 -4.08 -6.02 -22.20
N ALA A 6 -2.81 -6.06 -22.38
CA ALA A 6 -1.88 -7.13 -22.07
C ALA A 6 -2.14 -7.78 -20.69
N LYS A 7 -2.43 -9.06 -20.75
CA LYS A 7 -2.59 -9.97 -19.62
C LYS A 7 -1.25 -10.29 -18.91
N ASP A 8 -0.16 -9.69 -19.37
CA ASP A 8 1.20 -9.93 -18.93
C ASP A 8 1.98 -8.61 -18.72
N ALA A 9 1.38 -7.65 -17.99
CA ALA A 9 2.15 -6.50 -17.55
C ALA A 9 3.23 -6.99 -16.57
N ALA A 10 4.48 -6.73 -16.89
CA ALA A 10 5.57 -7.00 -15.95
C ALA A 10 5.40 -6.10 -14.71
N SER A 11 5.68 -6.66 -13.54
CA SER A 11 5.69 -5.88 -12.29
C SER A 11 6.55 -4.63 -12.43
N PRO A 12 6.15 -3.49 -11.86
CA PRO A 12 7.01 -2.33 -11.77
C PRO A 12 8.34 -2.68 -11.10
N THR A 13 9.43 -2.24 -11.70
CA THR A 13 10.79 -2.49 -11.21
C THR A 13 11.33 -1.30 -10.44
N VAL A 14 12.33 -1.54 -9.59
CA VAL A 14 13.04 -0.48 -8.87
C VAL A 14 13.55 0.58 -9.85
N GLY A 15 13.30 1.84 -9.54
CA GLY A 15 13.61 3.02 -10.38
C GLY A 15 12.52 3.40 -11.38
N SER A 16 11.56 2.53 -11.67
CA SER A 16 10.47 2.84 -12.60
C SER A 16 9.34 3.62 -11.94
N LEU A 17 8.55 4.33 -12.77
CA LEU A 17 7.28 4.91 -12.36
C LEU A 17 6.18 3.86 -12.55
N PRO A 18 5.49 3.44 -11.49
CA PRO A 18 4.42 2.46 -11.60
C PRO A 18 3.15 3.08 -12.20
N PRO A 19 2.17 2.25 -12.63
CA PRO A 19 0.86 2.75 -13.05
C PRO A 19 0.25 3.67 -11.99
N PRO A 20 -0.16 4.91 -12.34
CA PRO A 20 -0.50 5.92 -11.33
C PRO A 20 -1.87 5.73 -10.68
N LEU A 21 -2.85 5.16 -11.40
CA LEU A 21 -4.21 5.01 -10.88
C LEU A 21 -4.33 3.71 -10.09
N LEU A 22 -4.64 3.83 -8.81
CA LEU A 22 -4.74 2.69 -7.89
C LEU A 22 -6.18 2.23 -7.65
N GLY A 23 -7.16 2.90 -8.25
CA GLY A 23 -8.58 2.63 -8.06
C GLY A 23 -9.27 3.68 -7.21
N LYS A 24 -10.38 3.32 -6.59
CA LYS A 24 -11.18 4.22 -5.75
C LYS A 24 -11.14 3.80 -4.29
N ASP A 25 -11.06 4.79 -3.42
CA ASP A 25 -11.16 4.60 -1.99
C ASP A 25 -12.61 4.30 -1.54
N ARG A 26 -12.82 4.16 -0.24
CA ARG A 26 -14.14 3.88 0.34
C ARG A 26 -15.18 4.97 0.06
N ALA A 27 -14.75 6.21 -0.09
CA ALA A 27 -15.61 7.35 -0.37
C ALA A 27 -15.90 7.52 -1.88
N GLY A 28 -15.28 6.70 -2.73
CA GLY A 28 -15.41 6.76 -4.19
C GLY A 28 -14.44 7.71 -4.85
N ASN A 29 -13.48 8.28 -4.13
CA ASN A 29 -12.46 9.16 -4.70
C ASN A 29 -11.37 8.33 -5.38
N GLU A 30 -10.92 8.79 -6.54
CA GLU A 30 -9.76 8.18 -7.19
C GLU A 30 -8.50 8.34 -6.33
N VAL A 31 -7.74 7.26 -6.22
CA VAL A 31 -6.42 7.26 -5.60
C VAL A 31 -5.40 7.29 -6.72
N ASP A 32 -4.78 8.44 -6.90
CA ASP A 32 -3.81 8.72 -7.96
C ASP A 32 -2.44 9.02 -7.34
N LEU A 33 -1.42 8.26 -7.73
CA LEU A 33 -0.06 8.48 -7.26
C LEU A 33 0.50 9.86 -7.60
N ALA A 34 0.03 10.47 -8.71
CA ALA A 34 0.44 11.82 -9.07
C ALA A 34 0.07 12.84 -7.99
N ALA A 35 -1.07 12.65 -7.33
CA ALA A 35 -1.52 13.51 -6.21
C ALA A 35 -0.75 13.27 -4.90
N LEU A 36 0.01 12.17 -4.82
CA LEU A 36 0.76 11.77 -3.62
C LEU A 36 2.26 12.10 -3.71
N ARG A 37 2.69 12.80 -4.76
CA ARG A 37 4.08 13.25 -4.91
C ARG A 37 4.51 14.10 -3.72
N GLY A 38 5.74 13.92 -3.30
CA GLY A 38 6.30 14.54 -2.10
C GLY A 38 6.18 13.71 -0.84
N LYS A 39 5.34 12.67 -0.85
CA LYS A 39 5.23 11.67 0.22
C LYS A 39 5.90 10.38 -0.18
N VAL A 40 6.37 9.63 0.81
CA VAL A 40 6.64 8.20 0.63
C VAL A 40 5.30 7.48 0.52
N VAL A 41 5.17 6.59 -0.44
CA VAL A 41 3.93 5.82 -0.64
C VAL A 41 4.23 4.33 -0.55
N ILE A 42 3.43 3.61 0.21
CA ILE A 42 3.42 2.16 0.21
C ILE A 42 2.12 1.70 -0.45
N VAL A 43 2.25 0.87 -1.49
CA VAL A 43 1.13 0.20 -2.13
C VAL A 43 1.25 -1.28 -1.79
N THR A 44 0.28 -1.84 -1.09
CA THR A 44 0.26 -3.27 -0.76
C THR A 44 -1.01 -3.93 -1.28
N PHE A 45 -0.85 -5.09 -1.90
CA PHE A 45 -1.95 -5.93 -2.38
C PHE A 45 -2.22 -7.04 -1.39
N TRP A 46 -3.47 -7.25 -1.02
CA TRP A 46 -3.88 -8.17 0.04
C TRP A 46 -5.22 -8.82 -0.25
N ALA A 47 -5.51 -9.91 0.47
CA ALA A 47 -6.83 -10.55 0.46
C ALA A 47 -7.15 -11.12 1.85
N SER A 48 -8.43 -11.37 2.10
CA SER A 48 -8.90 -11.90 3.38
C SER A 48 -8.39 -13.32 3.69
N TRP A 49 -8.20 -14.10 2.64
CA TRP A 49 -7.74 -15.49 2.71
C TRP A 49 -6.21 -15.63 2.83
N CYS A 50 -5.50 -14.52 2.93
CA CYS A 50 -4.04 -14.46 2.99
C CYS A 50 -3.58 -14.21 4.44
N PRO A 51 -3.13 -15.24 5.20
CA PRO A 51 -2.70 -15.06 6.58
C PRO A 51 -1.55 -14.07 6.77
N PRO A 52 -0.48 -14.06 5.95
CA PRO A 52 0.56 -13.04 6.06
C PRO A 52 0.06 -11.62 5.85
N CYS A 53 -0.91 -11.42 4.95
CA CYS A 53 -1.54 -10.11 4.73
C CYS A 53 -2.20 -9.60 6.00
N ARG A 54 -2.90 -10.45 6.71
CA ARG A 54 -3.61 -10.10 7.95
C ARG A 54 -2.66 -9.72 9.08
N LYS A 55 -1.42 -10.18 9.05
CA LYS A 55 -0.36 -9.77 9.98
C LYS A 55 0.31 -8.47 9.55
N GLU A 56 0.50 -8.25 8.26
CA GLU A 56 1.13 -7.06 7.70
C GLU A 56 0.28 -5.79 7.91
N LEU A 57 -1.02 -5.87 7.64
CA LEU A 57 -1.89 -4.69 7.63
C LEU A 57 -1.91 -3.90 8.94
N PRO A 58 -2.00 -4.51 10.15
CA PRO A 58 -1.92 -3.76 11.40
C PRO A 58 -0.58 -3.05 11.59
N VAL A 59 0.51 -3.66 11.16
CA VAL A 59 1.86 -3.09 11.23
C VAL A 59 1.95 -1.85 10.34
N LEU A 60 1.44 -1.94 9.12
CA LEU A 60 1.39 -0.81 8.19
C LEU A 60 0.51 0.32 8.72
N GLY A 61 -0.64 0.01 9.31
CA GLY A 61 -1.50 0.99 9.95
C GLY A 61 -0.81 1.71 11.11
N HIS A 62 0.01 1.00 11.87
CA HIS A 62 0.84 1.60 12.92
C HIS A 62 1.88 2.57 12.33
N PHE A 63 2.58 2.20 11.26
CA PHE A 63 3.51 3.10 10.56
C PHE A 63 2.81 4.37 10.10
N GLN A 64 1.63 4.22 9.49
CA GLN A 64 0.84 5.35 9.01
C GLN A 64 0.56 6.36 10.14
N ARG A 65 0.18 5.87 11.32
CA ARG A 65 -0.10 6.73 12.48
C ARG A 65 1.16 7.37 13.05
N VAL A 66 2.24 6.62 13.17
CA VAL A 66 3.49 7.11 13.76
C VAL A 66 4.15 8.16 12.88
N VAL A 67 4.25 7.89 11.58
CA VAL A 67 4.90 8.80 10.62
C VAL A 67 4.00 9.99 10.30
N GLY A 68 2.71 9.75 10.11
CA GLY A 68 1.74 10.76 9.71
C GLY A 68 1.51 10.81 8.20
N ARG A 69 0.27 11.11 7.81
CA ARG A 69 -0.17 11.13 6.41
C ARG A 69 0.42 12.27 5.58
N ASP A 70 1.02 13.26 6.23
CA ASP A 70 1.74 14.33 5.55
C ASP A 70 3.04 13.84 4.89
N ALA A 71 3.65 12.78 5.42
CA ALA A 71 4.92 12.24 4.95
C ALA A 71 4.85 10.82 4.38
N LEU A 72 3.89 10.02 4.81
CA LEU A 72 3.68 8.64 4.39
C LEU A 72 2.22 8.38 4.09
N GLU A 73 1.93 7.84 2.91
CA GLU A 73 0.60 7.36 2.55
C GLU A 73 0.67 5.86 2.25
N ILE A 74 -0.17 5.07 2.91
CA ILE A 74 -0.23 3.62 2.70
C ILE A 74 -1.57 3.27 2.08
N VAL A 75 -1.53 2.71 0.88
CA VAL A 75 -2.70 2.28 0.11
C VAL A 75 -2.75 0.76 0.12
N ALA A 76 -3.82 0.22 0.69
CA ALA A 76 -4.07 -1.21 0.77
C ALA A 76 -5.12 -1.61 -0.26
N ILE A 77 -4.69 -2.32 -1.31
CA ILE A 77 -5.53 -2.72 -2.44
C ILE A 77 -5.99 -4.16 -2.24
N ASN A 78 -7.30 -4.35 -2.11
CA ASN A 78 -7.90 -5.65 -1.95
C ASN A 78 -8.00 -6.38 -3.28
N TYR A 79 -7.41 -7.57 -3.34
CA TYR A 79 -7.24 -8.37 -4.55
C TYR A 79 -8.46 -9.25 -4.82
N LYS A 80 -9.22 -8.93 -5.86
CA LYS A 80 -10.24 -9.78 -6.50
C LYS A 80 -11.30 -10.39 -5.55
N GLU A 81 -11.65 -9.72 -4.47
CA GLU A 81 -12.72 -10.19 -3.60
C GLU A 81 -14.05 -9.48 -3.89
N PRO A 82 -15.19 -10.10 -3.57
CA PRO A 82 -16.48 -9.47 -3.71
C PRO A 82 -16.59 -8.18 -2.88
N ARG A 83 -17.33 -7.19 -3.38
CA ARG A 83 -17.52 -5.91 -2.68
C ARG A 83 -18.01 -6.09 -1.24
N ARG A 84 -18.91 -7.03 -1.00
CA ARG A 84 -19.39 -7.31 0.36
C ARG A 84 -18.28 -7.76 1.28
N THR A 85 -17.44 -8.69 0.84
CA THR A 85 -16.27 -9.16 1.60
C THR A 85 -15.34 -8.00 1.94
N PHE A 86 -14.98 -7.19 0.95
CA PHE A 86 -14.15 -6.01 1.14
C PHE A 86 -14.75 -5.04 2.18
N THR A 87 -16.03 -4.71 2.03
CA THR A 87 -16.73 -3.77 2.93
C THR A 87 -16.77 -4.28 4.37
N ASP A 88 -17.06 -5.57 4.55
CA ASP A 88 -17.11 -6.19 5.88
C ASP A 88 -15.73 -6.23 6.54
N LEU A 89 -14.69 -6.56 5.78
CA LEU A 89 -13.32 -6.59 6.28
C LEU A 89 -12.83 -5.20 6.70
N VAL A 90 -13.07 -4.19 5.89
CA VAL A 90 -12.66 -2.82 6.22
C VAL A 90 -13.41 -2.32 7.46
N ARG A 91 -14.69 -2.67 7.60
CA ARG A 91 -15.47 -2.33 8.80
C ARG A 91 -14.91 -3.01 10.05
N GLN A 92 -14.51 -4.28 9.95
CA GLN A 92 -13.91 -5.04 11.06
C GLN A 92 -12.53 -4.47 11.45
N ASN A 93 -11.82 -3.86 10.51
CA ASN A 93 -10.47 -3.31 10.68
C ASN A 93 -10.46 -1.77 10.68
N ARG A 94 -11.55 -1.14 11.11
CA ARG A 94 -11.70 0.32 11.11
C ARG A 94 -10.64 1.07 11.94
N ASP A 95 -10.01 0.37 12.89
CA ASP A 95 -8.95 0.92 13.73
C ASP A 95 -7.57 0.91 13.04
N ILE A 96 -7.47 0.26 11.89
CA ILE A 96 -6.26 0.26 11.07
C ILE A 96 -6.32 1.46 10.12
N ASP A 97 -5.42 2.42 10.32
CA ASP A 97 -5.38 3.67 9.57
C ASP A 97 -4.67 3.50 8.23
N LEU A 98 -5.42 3.06 7.21
CA LEU A 98 -4.94 2.86 5.85
C LEU A 98 -5.92 3.48 4.84
N THR A 99 -5.43 3.78 3.65
CA THR A 99 -6.29 4.08 2.50
C THR A 99 -6.68 2.77 1.83
N TRP A 100 -7.94 2.39 2.00
CA TRP A 100 -8.48 1.12 1.52
C TRP A 100 -9.02 1.27 0.10
N VAL A 101 -8.56 0.42 -0.81
CA VAL A 101 -8.99 0.37 -2.21
C VAL A 101 -9.48 -1.04 -2.55
N HIS A 102 -10.55 -1.13 -3.32
CA HIS A 102 -11.14 -2.39 -3.78
C HIS A 102 -10.84 -2.61 -5.26
N ASP A 103 -10.14 -3.69 -5.57
CA ASP A 103 -9.82 -4.10 -6.94
C ASP A 103 -10.57 -5.39 -7.30
N ALA A 104 -11.91 -5.27 -7.43
CA ALA A 104 -12.81 -6.41 -7.61
C ALA A 104 -12.46 -7.30 -8.80
N ARG A 105 -12.03 -6.70 -9.90
CA ARG A 105 -11.69 -7.40 -11.16
C ARG A 105 -10.21 -7.69 -11.29
N GLY A 106 -9.37 -7.17 -10.40
CA GLY A 106 -7.93 -7.31 -10.47
C GLY A 106 -7.27 -6.43 -11.53
N SER A 107 -7.94 -5.38 -12.00
CA SER A 107 -7.40 -4.50 -13.04
C SER A 107 -6.09 -3.83 -12.62
N VAL A 108 -6.04 -3.32 -11.40
CA VAL A 108 -4.83 -2.70 -10.85
C VAL A 108 -3.78 -3.77 -10.52
N SER A 109 -4.20 -4.87 -9.91
CA SER A 109 -3.32 -6.01 -9.61
C SER A 109 -2.64 -6.56 -10.85
N ASP A 110 -3.38 -6.67 -11.96
CA ASP A 110 -2.83 -7.13 -13.24
C ASP A 110 -1.80 -6.14 -13.80
N LEU A 111 -2.07 -4.82 -13.71
CA LEU A 111 -1.10 -3.78 -14.12
C LEU A 111 0.18 -3.79 -13.29
N TYR A 112 0.09 -4.18 -12.04
CA TYR A 112 1.25 -4.30 -11.14
C TYR A 112 1.91 -5.69 -11.20
N GLY A 113 1.40 -6.58 -12.04
CA GLY A 113 1.95 -7.94 -12.20
C GLY A 113 1.85 -8.77 -10.91
N VAL A 114 0.83 -8.54 -10.09
CA VAL A 114 0.65 -9.24 -8.82
C VAL A 114 0.21 -10.67 -9.06
N ARG A 115 0.98 -11.64 -8.55
CA ARG A 115 0.73 -13.08 -8.69
C ARG A 115 0.66 -13.80 -7.35
N SER A 116 1.16 -13.20 -6.30
CA SER A 116 1.16 -13.72 -4.94
C SER A 116 0.95 -12.59 -3.94
N LEU A 117 0.47 -12.91 -2.74
CA LEU A 117 0.09 -11.94 -1.71
C LEU A 117 0.79 -12.25 -0.38
N PRO A 118 1.08 -11.23 0.41
CA PRO A 118 1.02 -9.81 0.06
C PRO A 118 2.11 -9.44 -0.93
N HIS A 119 1.85 -8.43 -1.74
CA HIS A 119 2.86 -7.85 -2.63
C HIS A 119 2.91 -6.35 -2.36
N MET A 120 4.07 -5.87 -1.95
CA MET A 120 4.28 -4.49 -1.52
C MET A 120 5.25 -3.78 -2.45
N PHE A 121 4.91 -2.54 -2.77
CA PHE A 121 5.78 -1.60 -3.49
C PHE A 121 5.97 -0.37 -2.62
N MET A 122 7.22 0.01 -2.36
CA MET A 122 7.54 1.26 -1.69
C MET A 122 8.03 2.26 -2.71
N LEU A 123 7.38 3.43 -2.74
CA LEU A 123 7.68 4.50 -3.67
C LEU A 123 8.36 5.65 -2.92
N ASP A 124 9.40 6.19 -3.53
CA ASP A 124 10.04 7.39 -3.03
C ASP A 124 9.16 8.64 -3.23
N ARG A 125 9.61 9.78 -2.78
CA ARG A 125 8.85 11.04 -2.87
C ARG A 125 8.66 11.55 -4.29
N GLU A 126 9.45 11.06 -5.24
CA GLU A 126 9.31 11.32 -6.67
C GLU A 126 8.34 10.33 -7.35
N GLY A 127 7.81 9.36 -6.61
CA GLY A 127 6.87 8.36 -7.10
C GLY A 127 7.50 7.17 -7.80
N ARG A 128 8.83 7.01 -7.72
CA ARG A 128 9.52 5.86 -8.28
C ARG A 128 9.55 4.70 -7.29
N VAL A 129 9.49 3.50 -7.80
CA VAL A 129 9.67 2.29 -6.99
C VAL A 129 11.06 2.28 -6.40
N ALA A 130 11.16 2.28 -5.07
CA ALA A 130 12.42 2.17 -4.34
C ALA A 130 12.68 0.75 -3.85
N TYR A 131 11.64 0.08 -3.35
CA TYR A 131 11.71 -1.30 -2.84
C TYR A 131 10.46 -2.09 -3.21
N THR A 132 10.61 -3.40 -3.34
CA THR A 132 9.48 -4.33 -3.52
C THR A 132 9.63 -5.51 -2.57
N HIS A 133 8.52 -5.97 -2.02
CA HIS A 133 8.48 -7.17 -1.18
C HIS A 133 7.35 -8.09 -1.64
N ASN A 134 7.67 -9.37 -1.75
CA ASN A 134 6.72 -10.40 -2.09
C ASN A 134 6.63 -11.38 -0.91
N GLY A 135 5.48 -11.40 -0.26
CA GLY A 135 5.31 -12.07 1.03
C GLY A 135 5.62 -11.14 2.22
N TYR A 136 5.31 -11.62 3.40
CA TYR A 136 5.57 -10.92 4.67
C TYR A 136 5.94 -11.93 5.75
N SER A 137 6.95 -11.59 6.53
CA SER A 137 7.30 -12.30 7.76
C SER A 137 7.72 -11.30 8.83
N GLU A 138 7.60 -11.68 10.08
CA GLU A 138 8.00 -10.82 11.20
C GLU A 138 9.52 -10.58 11.22
N GLU A 139 10.31 -11.54 10.73
CA GLU A 139 11.76 -11.41 10.60
C GLU A 139 12.18 -10.36 9.58
N ALA A 140 11.34 -10.10 8.56
CA ALA A 140 11.61 -9.08 7.56
C ALA A 140 11.31 -7.66 8.06
N LEU A 141 10.56 -7.51 9.15
CA LEU A 141 10.07 -6.24 9.64
C LEU A 141 11.17 -5.20 9.93
N PRO A 142 12.30 -5.53 10.59
CA PRO A 142 13.36 -4.54 10.80
C PRO A 142 13.91 -3.96 9.49
N GLY A 143 14.04 -4.79 8.45
CA GLY A 143 14.45 -4.34 7.12
C GLY A 143 13.44 -3.39 6.49
N ILE A 144 12.15 -3.73 6.56
CA ILE A 144 11.05 -2.89 6.05
C ILE A 144 11.04 -1.54 6.77
N ILE A 145 11.22 -1.51 8.08
CA ILE A 145 11.31 -0.26 8.85
C ILE A 145 12.48 0.60 8.36
N ASN A 146 13.66 0.02 8.20
CA ASN A 146 14.85 0.74 7.73
C ASN A 146 14.65 1.30 6.32
N GLU A 147 14.00 0.56 5.44
CA GLU A 147 13.67 1.01 4.09
C GLU A 147 12.74 2.23 4.11
N VAL A 148 11.65 2.17 4.88
CA VAL A 148 10.74 3.31 5.05
C VAL A 148 11.50 4.52 5.58
N LEU A 149 12.29 4.35 6.64
CA LEU A 149 13.08 5.42 7.24
C LEU A 149 14.07 6.03 6.25
N SER A 150 14.69 5.21 5.38
CA SER A 150 15.63 5.69 4.37
C SER A 150 15.00 6.62 3.33
N LEU A 151 13.70 6.48 3.08
CA LEU A 151 12.94 7.27 2.11
C LEU A 151 12.37 8.55 2.71
N LEU A 152 12.20 8.61 4.03
CA LEU A 152 11.64 9.76 4.73
C LEU A 152 12.66 10.89 4.86
N PRO A 153 12.22 12.17 4.79
CA PRO A 153 13.08 13.30 5.08
C PRO A 153 13.60 13.26 6.53
N GLU A 154 14.79 13.84 6.75
CA GLU A 154 15.40 13.84 8.08
C GLU A 154 14.51 14.50 9.14
N GLU A 155 13.87 15.62 8.82
CA GLU A 155 12.96 16.32 9.71
C GLU A 155 11.75 15.48 10.16
N VAL A 156 11.32 14.53 9.32
CA VAL A 156 10.25 13.58 9.67
C VAL A 156 10.79 12.49 10.59
N ARG A 157 11.97 11.96 10.29
CA ARG A 157 12.63 10.94 11.12
C ARG A 157 12.97 11.45 12.52
N ALA A 158 13.28 12.74 12.63
CA ALA A 158 13.63 13.39 13.89
C ALA A 158 12.41 13.79 14.75
N ARG A 159 11.18 13.63 14.25
CA ARG A 159 9.97 13.90 15.05
C ARG A 159 9.93 13.00 16.27
N PRO A 160 9.60 13.56 17.46
CA PRO A 160 9.34 12.71 18.61
C PRO A 160 8.16 11.79 18.29
N ALA A 161 8.25 10.51 18.69
CA ALA A 161 7.13 9.60 18.58
C ALA A 161 5.92 10.27 19.23
N SER A 162 4.89 10.55 18.44
CA SER A 162 3.67 11.14 18.97
C SER A 162 3.06 10.13 19.95
N ASN A 163 3.13 10.45 21.22
CA ASN A 163 2.51 9.68 22.28
C ASN A 163 0.99 9.87 22.18
N THR A 164 0.39 9.28 21.17
CA THR A 164 -1.07 9.06 21.15
C THR A 164 -1.40 7.76 21.88
N ALA A 165 -0.84 7.67 23.11
CA ALA A 165 -1.45 6.83 24.12
C ALA A 165 -2.48 7.70 24.84
N SER A 166 -3.73 7.23 24.84
CA SER A 166 -4.85 7.70 25.68
C SER A 166 -5.69 8.84 25.11
N ARG A 167 -6.82 8.55 24.64
CA ARG A 167 -8.09 8.53 25.46
C ARG A 167 -9.23 7.98 24.61
#